data_89135abcb80bdcdef420db651b77072b
#
_entry.id   89135abcb80bdcdef420db651b77072b
#
_cell.length_a   1.000
_cell.length_b   1.000
_cell.length_c   1.000
_cell.angle_alpha   90.00
_cell.angle_beta   90.00
_cell.angle_gamma   90.00
#
_symmetry.space_group_name_H-M   'P 1'
#
loop_
_entity.id
_entity.type
_entity.pdbx_description
1 polymer ?
#
loop_
_entity_poly.entity_id
_entity_poly.type
_entity_poly.pdbx_seq_one_letter_code
_entity_poly.pdbx_strand_id
1 'polypeptide(L)'
;MKPKGLILFHGAGGNRGHRTFLDIERLIDIPILRYNFAYREANAKRPPPRADRLIKEVGEVAASFAEKLSVPQSSLVIGGRSMGGRVASMAVANGLPARGLVLLSYPFHPPGKPKSLRVNHLHRIRRPTILISGDRAPFGSPQLLRYYAKWISSEVSIHILDGQSHDPKDTSKIIGPLFEWLYSLR
;
A
#
# COMPACT_ATOMS: atom_id res chain seq x y z
N MET A 1 -2.31 10.22 17.93
CA MET A 1 -0.82 10.41 17.86
C MET A 1 -0.36 10.18 16.43
N LYS A 2 0.52 11.04 15.90
CA LYS A 2 1.15 10.91 14.57
C LYS A 2 1.79 9.51 14.41
N PRO A 3 1.70 8.86 13.23
CA PRO A 3 2.42 7.62 12.95
C PRO A 3 3.92 7.76 13.18
N LYS A 4 4.54 6.70 13.67
CA LYS A 4 5.98 6.68 13.97
C LYS A 4 6.85 6.25 12.79
N GLY A 5 6.23 5.79 11.71
CA GLY A 5 6.91 5.43 10.46
C GLY A 5 5.94 4.90 9.42
N LEU A 6 6.39 4.86 8.18
CA LEU A 6 5.67 4.34 7.01
C LEU A 6 6.53 3.34 6.25
N ILE A 7 5.99 2.16 5.96
CA ILE A 7 6.65 1.16 5.11
C ILE A 7 5.94 1.09 3.77
N LEU A 8 6.70 1.18 2.68
CA LEU A 8 6.19 1.15 1.31
C LEU A 8 6.77 -0.03 0.51
N PHE A 9 5.89 -0.95 0.11
CA PHE A 9 6.22 -2.12 -0.71
C PHE A 9 5.92 -1.87 -2.18
N HIS A 10 6.87 -2.20 -3.07
CA HIS A 10 6.77 -1.95 -4.50
C HIS A 10 5.79 -2.86 -5.25
N GLY A 11 5.37 -2.43 -6.45
CA GLY A 11 4.57 -3.23 -7.39
C GLY A 11 5.38 -4.35 -8.05
N ALA A 12 4.70 -5.26 -8.76
CA ALA A 12 5.28 -6.46 -9.34
C ALA A 12 6.51 -6.22 -10.24
N GLY A 13 6.47 -5.22 -11.10
CA GLY A 13 7.57 -4.85 -12.01
C GLY A 13 8.48 -3.75 -11.47
N GLY A 14 8.22 -3.25 -10.24
CA GLY A 14 8.91 -2.11 -9.66
C GLY A 14 10.02 -2.48 -8.69
N ASN A 15 10.52 -1.47 -8.00
CA ASN A 15 11.49 -1.57 -6.92
C ASN A 15 11.32 -0.39 -5.95
N ARG A 16 12.11 -0.34 -4.88
CA ARG A 16 12.10 0.74 -3.87
C ARG A 16 12.46 2.12 -4.41
N GLY A 17 13.08 2.21 -5.59
CA GLY A 17 13.42 3.47 -6.27
C GLY A 17 12.26 4.08 -7.08
N HIS A 18 11.03 3.57 -6.95
CA HIS A 18 9.88 4.14 -7.64
C HIS A 18 9.69 5.61 -7.27
N ARG A 19 9.51 6.50 -8.27
CA ARG A 19 9.46 7.96 -8.06
C ARG A 19 8.45 8.39 -6.99
N THR A 20 7.26 7.80 -6.96
CA THR A 20 6.26 8.11 -5.92
C THR A 20 6.80 7.84 -4.53
N PHE A 21 7.58 6.79 -4.32
CA PHE A 21 8.18 6.48 -3.02
C PHE A 21 9.30 7.45 -2.64
N LEU A 22 10.10 7.87 -3.63
CA LEU A 22 11.13 8.88 -3.42
C LEU A 22 10.53 10.23 -3.03
N ASP A 23 9.44 10.62 -3.70
CA ASP A 23 8.76 11.87 -3.40
C ASP A 23 8.04 11.82 -2.04
N ILE A 24 7.43 10.69 -1.68
CA ILE A 24 6.84 10.48 -0.34
C ILE A 24 7.92 10.64 0.73
N GLU A 25 9.07 9.98 0.58
CA GLU A 25 10.17 10.05 1.54
C GLU A 25 10.73 11.47 1.67
N ARG A 26 10.81 12.21 0.57
CA ARG A 26 11.33 13.59 0.56
C ARG A 26 10.38 14.61 1.19
N LEU A 27 9.05 14.39 1.06
CA LEU A 27 8.04 15.41 1.36
C LEU A 27 7.22 15.12 2.62
N ILE A 28 7.30 13.92 3.18
CA ILE A 28 6.55 13.53 4.39
C ILE A 28 7.54 13.36 5.55
N ASP A 29 7.36 14.17 6.58
CA ASP A 29 8.22 14.25 7.76
C ASP A 29 7.88 13.16 8.81
N ILE A 30 8.09 11.89 8.44
CA ILE A 30 8.16 10.73 9.33
C ILE A 30 9.18 9.74 8.76
N PRO A 31 9.78 8.86 9.58
CA PRO A 31 10.64 7.79 9.08
C PRO A 31 9.95 6.94 8.00
N ILE A 32 10.57 6.80 6.83
CA ILE A 32 10.02 6.01 5.72
C ILE A 32 10.98 4.90 5.33
N LEU A 33 10.44 3.67 5.27
CA LEU A 33 11.14 2.52 4.73
C LEU A 33 10.57 2.17 3.35
N ARG A 34 11.35 2.40 2.30
CA ARG A 34 11.07 1.89 0.95
C ARG A 34 11.73 0.52 0.82
N TYR A 35 10.93 -0.53 0.70
CA TYR A 35 11.43 -1.90 0.76
C TYR A 35 11.40 -2.60 -0.60
N ASN A 36 12.50 -3.28 -0.94
CA ASN A 36 12.53 -4.27 -2.01
C ASN A 36 12.26 -5.65 -1.45
N PHE A 37 11.29 -6.35 -2.00
CA PHE A 37 11.10 -7.76 -1.69
C PHE A 37 12.36 -8.58 -2.04
N ALA A 38 12.68 -9.58 -1.25
CA ALA A 38 13.87 -10.41 -1.41
C ALA A 38 14.03 -11.02 -2.80
N TYR A 39 12.93 -11.40 -3.46
CA TYR A 39 12.97 -11.90 -4.84
C TYR A 39 13.52 -10.86 -5.83
N ARG A 40 13.31 -9.58 -5.55
CA ARG A 40 13.77 -8.46 -6.39
C ARG A 40 15.23 -8.10 -6.11
N GLU A 41 15.67 -8.21 -4.87
CA GLU A 41 17.10 -8.03 -4.52
C GLU A 41 17.94 -9.16 -5.12
N ALA A 42 17.46 -10.42 -5.08
CA ALA A 42 18.16 -11.55 -5.66
C ALA A 42 18.31 -11.46 -7.19
N ASN A 43 17.30 -10.94 -7.89
CA ASN A 43 17.34 -10.74 -9.34
C ASN A 43 16.32 -9.70 -9.78
N ALA A 44 16.79 -8.57 -10.30
CA ALA A 44 15.94 -7.46 -10.75
C ALA A 44 14.94 -7.82 -11.87
N LYS A 45 15.16 -8.89 -12.63
CA LYS A 45 14.27 -9.36 -13.70
C LYS A 45 13.32 -10.48 -13.26
N ARG A 46 13.50 -11.02 -12.05
CA ARG A 46 12.68 -12.12 -11.56
C ARG A 46 11.21 -11.70 -11.41
N PRO A 47 10.24 -12.45 -11.94
CA PRO A 47 8.84 -12.19 -11.71
C PRO A 47 8.49 -12.41 -10.23
N PRO A 48 7.49 -11.70 -9.71
CA PRO A 48 7.07 -11.87 -8.32
C PRO A 48 6.50 -13.28 -8.09
N PRO A 49 6.75 -13.85 -6.91
CA PRO A 49 6.02 -15.03 -6.48
C PRO A 49 4.54 -14.68 -6.24
N ARG A 50 3.72 -15.69 -5.93
CA ARG A 50 2.33 -15.43 -5.52
C ARG A 50 2.31 -14.54 -4.28
N ALA A 51 1.33 -13.63 -4.21
CA ALA A 51 1.25 -12.63 -3.15
C ALA A 51 1.15 -13.24 -1.73
N ASP A 52 0.51 -14.40 -1.58
CA ASP A 52 0.40 -15.13 -0.32
C ASP A 52 1.77 -15.53 0.27
N ARG A 53 2.75 -15.82 -0.59
CA ARG A 53 4.13 -16.15 -0.18
C ARG A 53 4.94 -14.96 0.33
N LEU A 54 4.48 -13.74 0.05
CA LEU A 54 5.15 -12.51 0.47
C LEU A 54 4.60 -11.95 1.80
N ILE A 55 3.51 -12.49 2.33
CA ILE A 55 2.87 -11.99 3.56
C ILE A 55 3.81 -12.06 4.76
N LYS A 56 4.52 -13.20 4.91
CA LYS A 56 5.48 -13.39 6.00
C LYS A 56 6.59 -12.33 5.96
N GLU A 57 7.15 -12.09 4.78
CA GLU A 57 8.20 -11.08 4.58
C GLU A 57 7.73 -9.67 4.97
N VAL A 58 6.48 -9.30 4.68
CA VAL A 58 5.90 -8.02 5.14
C VAL A 58 5.89 -7.93 6.66
N GLY A 59 5.53 -9.01 7.36
CA GLY A 59 5.53 -9.06 8.83
C GLY A 59 6.94 -8.92 9.43
N GLU A 60 7.91 -9.62 8.86
CA GLU A 60 9.31 -9.57 9.29
C GLU A 60 9.92 -8.17 9.10
N VAL A 61 9.64 -7.54 7.97
CA VAL A 61 10.07 -6.17 7.66
C VAL A 61 9.44 -5.16 8.63
N ALA A 62 8.15 -5.32 8.93
CA ALA A 62 7.46 -4.44 9.88
C ALA A 62 8.03 -4.58 11.30
N ALA A 63 8.35 -5.80 11.73
CA ALA A 63 8.98 -6.06 13.02
C ALA A 63 10.37 -5.40 13.11
N SER A 64 11.22 -5.65 12.12
CA SER A 64 12.58 -5.10 12.08
C SER A 64 12.59 -3.56 12.01
N PHE A 65 11.67 -2.95 11.25
CA PHE A 65 11.60 -1.50 11.18
C PHE A 65 11.07 -0.88 12.48
N ALA A 66 10.11 -1.52 13.15
CA ALA A 66 9.62 -1.10 14.46
C ALA A 66 10.73 -1.15 15.52
N GLU A 67 11.50 -2.23 15.54
CA GLU A 67 12.67 -2.39 16.41
C GLU A 67 13.72 -1.30 16.16
N LYS A 68 14.08 -1.06 14.90
CA LYS A 68 15.04 0.01 14.52
C LYS A 68 14.61 1.40 15.01
N LEU A 69 13.30 1.66 15.02
CA LEU A 69 12.74 2.94 15.49
C LEU A 69 12.44 2.95 17.00
N SER A 70 12.63 1.82 17.69
CA SER A 70 12.26 1.64 19.11
C SER A 70 10.78 1.99 19.37
N VAL A 71 9.87 1.51 18.51
CA VAL A 71 8.43 1.75 18.59
C VAL A 71 7.63 0.46 18.43
N PRO A 72 6.38 0.38 18.92
CA PRO A 72 5.54 -0.78 18.66
C PRO A 72 5.10 -0.80 17.17
N GLN A 73 4.98 -2.00 16.59
CA GLN A 73 4.49 -2.17 15.20
C GLN A 73 3.15 -1.49 14.95
N SER A 74 2.27 -1.48 15.96
CA SER A 74 0.95 -0.82 15.90
C SER A 74 1.03 0.70 15.70
N SER A 75 2.19 1.32 15.82
CA SER A 75 2.42 2.73 15.52
C SER A 75 2.89 3.00 14.08
N LEU A 76 3.19 1.93 13.32
CA LEU A 76 3.60 2.04 11.92
C LEU A 76 2.41 2.04 10.97
N VAL A 77 2.50 2.82 9.92
CA VAL A 77 1.63 2.70 8.74
C VAL A 77 2.30 1.77 7.74
N ILE A 78 1.53 0.84 7.19
CA ILE A 78 2.01 -0.16 6.26
C ILE A 78 1.28 0.02 4.93
N GLY A 79 1.98 -0.12 3.82
CA GLY A 79 1.31 0.03 2.55
C GLY A 79 2.21 -0.22 1.35
N GLY A 80 1.75 0.22 0.20
CA GLY A 80 2.54 0.09 -1.01
C GLY A 80 1.73 0.32 -2.27
N ARG A 81 2.40 0.12 -3.39
CA ARG A 81 1.84 0.31 -4.72
C ARG A 81 1.48 -1.02 -5.36
N SER A 82 0.30 -1.10 -5.98
CA SER A 82 -0.14 -2.25 -6.77
C SER A 82 0.01 -3.57 -5.99
N MET A 83 0.82 -4.52 -6.45
CA MET A 83 1.08 -5.78 -5.76
C MET A 83 1.55 -5.57 -4.31
N GLY A 84 2.44 -4.63 -4.07
CA GLY A 84 2.96 -4.35 -2.72
C GLY A 84 1.85 -3.90 -1.77
N GLY A 85 0.96 -3.00 -2.21
CA GLY A 85 -0.24 -2.61 -1.44
C GLY A 85 -1.17 -3.80 -1.17
N ARG A 86 -1.36 -4.68 -2.17
CA ARG A 86 -2.16 -5.88 -2.00
C ARG A 86 -1.54 -6.84 -0.96
N VAL A 87 -0.25 -7.10 -1.02
CA VAL A 87 0.42 -7.97 -0.03
C VAL A 87 0.34 -7.36 1.38
N ALA A 88 0.58 -6.05 1.51
CA ALA A 88 0.43 -5.32 2.76
C ALA A 88 -1.00 -5.44 3.32
N SER A 89 -2.03 -5.27 2.46
CA SER A 89 -3.43 -5.44 2.87
C SER A 89 -3.77 -6.85 3.35
N MET A 90 -3.18 -7.88 2.71
CA MET A 90 -3.34 -9.28 3.13
C MET A 90 -2.66 -9.54 4.48
N ALA A 91 -1.47 -8.98 4.72
CA ALA A 91 -0.77 -9.08 6.01
C ALA A 91 -1.59 -8.45 7.14
N VAL A 92 -2.11 -7.22 6.93
CA VAL A 92 -2.96 -6.53 7.91
C VAL A 92 -4.28 -7.29 8.14
N ALA A 93 -4.90 -7.82 7.09
CA ALA A 93 -6.10 -8.66 7.19
C ALA A 93 -5.85 -9.97 7.97
N ASN A 94 -4.61 -10.46 8.00
CA ASN A 94 -4.18 -11.63 8.76
C ASN A 94 -3.68 -11.29 10.17
N GLY A 95 -3.91 -10.05 10.64
CA GLY A 95 -3.62 -9.66 12.01
C GLY A 95 -2.30 -8.92 12.22
N LEU A 96 -1.55 -8.57 11.16
CA LEU A 96 -0.35 -7.74 11.33
C LEU A 96 -0.72 -6.41 12.01
N PRO A 97 -0.12 -6.09 13.19
CA PRO A 97 -0.37 -4.82 13.84
C PRO A 97 0.06 -3.64 12.97
N ALA A 98 -0.83 -2.68 12.78
CA ALA A 98 -0.54 -1.46 12.04
C ALA A 98 -1.38 -0.30 12.58
N ARG A 99 -0.89 0.94 12.43
CA ARG A 99 -1.63 2.17 12.71
C ARG A 99 -2.65 2.47 11.61
N GLY A 100 -2.30 2.16 10.38
CA GLY A 100 -3.12 2.37 9.19
C GLY A 100 -2.54 1.67 7.96
N LEU A 101 -3.29 1.69 6.87
CA LEU A 101 -2.95 1.02 5.62
C LEU A 101 -3.02 1.97 4.43
N VAL A 102 -1.94 2.02 3.65
CA VAL A 102 -1.84 2.84 2.42
C VAL A 102 -1.88 1.97 1.18
N LEU A 103 -2.88 2.15 0.34
CA LEU A 103 -3.10 1.38 -0.89
C LEU A 103 -3.03 2.30 -2.12
N LEU A 104 -1.86 2.35 -2.75
CA LEU A 104 -1.63 3.12 -3.98
C LEU A 104 -1.88 2.25 -5.19
N SER A 105 -2.81 2.66 -6.06
CA SER A 105 -3.18 1.94 -7.28
C SER A 105 -3.47 0.46 -7.03
N TYR A 106 -4.40 0.17 -6.12
CA TYR A 106 -4.74 -1.20 -5.73
C TYR A 106 -5.26 -2.02 -6.91
N PRO A 107 -4.70 -3.24 -7.17
CA PRO A 107 -5.12 -4.08 -8.29
C PRO A 107 -6.25 -5.03 -7.89
N PHE A 108 -7.49 -4.65 -8.14
CA PHE A 108 -8.67 -5.47 -7.81
C PHE A 108 -8.74 -6.79 -8.58
N HIS A 109 -8.06 -6.89 -9.71
CA HIS A 109 -7.95 -8.11 -10.51
C HIS A 109 -6.59 -8.21 -11.22
N PRO A 110 -6.14 -9.39 -11.66
CA PRO A 110 -4.93 -9.50 -12.48
C PRO A 110 -5.15 -8.98 -13.91
N PRO A 111 -4.06 -8.67 -14.63
CA PRO A 111 -4.14 -8.34 -16.05
C PRO A 111 -4.90 -9.41 -16.84
N GLY A 112 -5.79 -8.98 -17.73
CA GLY A 112 -6.57 -9.87 -18.60
C GLY A 112 -7.63 -10.74 -17.90
N LYS A 113 -7.81 -10.61 -16.57
CA LYS A 113 -8.77 -11.44 -15.81
C LYS A 113 -9.67 -10.60 -14.91
N PRO A 114 -10.54 -9.72 -15.45
CA PRO A 114 -11.35 -8.78 -14.66
C PRO A 114 -12.35 -9.46 -13.72
N LYS A 115 -12.76 -10.69 -14.02
CA LYS A 115 -13.66 -11.50 -13.17
C LYS A 115 -12.94 -12.14 -11.98
N SER A 116 -11.61 -12.20 -11.97
CA SER A 116 -10.79 -12.83 -10.91
C SER A 116 -10.48 -11.80 -9.81
N LEU A 117 -11.48 -11.45 -9.01
CA LEU A 117 -11.35 -10.39 -8.01
C LEU A 117 -10.41 -10.77 -6.85
N ARG A 118 -9.67 -9.78 -6.35
CA ARG A 118 -8.66 -9.90 -5.29
C ARG A 118 -9.11 -9.17 -4.02
N VAL A 119 -10.32 -9.47 -3.56
CA VAL A 119 -11.03 -8.68 -2.53
C VAL A 119 -11.39 -9.48 -1.27
N ASN A 120 -11.29 -10.81 -1.29
CA ASN A 120 -11.80 -11.70 -0.22
C ASN A 120 -11.22 -11.43 1.18
N HIS A 121 -10.09 -10.75 1.31
CA HIS A 121 -9.50 -10.43 2.61
C HIS A 121 -9.90 -9.04 3.11
N LEU A 122 -10.48 -8.17 2.29
CA LEU A 122 -10.74 -6.77 2.63
C LEU A 122 -11.67 -6.63 3.85
N HIS A 123 -12.67 -7.52 4.01
CA HIS A 123 -13.60 -7.49 5.15
C HIS A 123 -12.93 -7.78 6.51
N ARG A 124 -11.70 -8.32 6.51
CA ARG A 124 -10.92 -8.56 7.73
C ARG A 124 -10.02 -7.40 8.11
N ILE A 125 -9.88 -6.38 7.26
CA ILE A 125 -9.09 -5.18 7.56
C ILE A 125 -9.88 -4.33 8.56
N ARG A 126 -9.28 -4.11 9.73
CA ARG A 126 -9.84 -3.32 10.84
C ARG A 126 -8.96 -2.13 11.18
N ARG A 127 -8.30 -1.56 10.18
CA ARG A 127 -7.40 -0.41 10.33
C ARG A 127 -7.80 0.71 9.39
N PRO A 128 -7.71 1.97 9.83
CA PRO A 128 -7.92 3.10 8.94
C PRO A 128 -7.13 2.90 7.65
N THR A 129 -7.76 3.10 6.52
CA THR A 129 -7.18 2.80 5.21
C THR A 129 -7.36 3.98 4.27
N ILE A 130 -6.29 4.33 3.56
CA ILE A 130 -6.38 5.26 2.43
C ILE A 130 -6.17 4.51 1.11
N LEU A 131 -7.06 4.74 0.15
CA LEU A 131 -7.00 4.23 -1.22
C LEU A 131 -6.79 5.42 -2.17
N ILE A 132 -5.66 5.43 -2.88
CA ILE A 132 -5.35 6.45 -3.88
C ILE A 132 -5.10 5.76 -5.22
N SER A 133 -5.88 6.10 -6.25
CA SER A 133 -5.79 5.46 -7.58
C SER A 133 -6.19 6.42 -8.69
N GLY A 134 -5.55 6.27 -9.85
CA GLY A 134 -5.98 6.98 -11.06
C GLY A 134 -7.34 6.47 -11.57
N ASP A 135 -8.12 7.35 -12.14
CA ASP A 135 -9.43 7.04 -12.74
C ASP A 135 -9.33 6.17 -14.01
N ARG A 136 -8.15 6.18 -14.66
CA ARG A 136 -7.81 5.35 -15.84
C ARG A 136 -6.98 4.11 -15.49
N ALA A 137 -6.98 3.69 -14.21
CA ALA A 137 -6.23 2.52 -13.78
C ALA A 137 -6.91 1.23 -14.30
N PRO A 138 -6.22 0.40 -15.11
CA PRO A 138 -6.82 -0.76 -15.79
C PRO A 138 -7.18 -1.91 -14.85
N PHE A 139 -6.67 -1.92 -13.61
CA PHE A 139 -6.88 -3.01 -12.63
C PHE A 139 -7.83 -2.62 -11.50
N GLY A 140 -8.44 -1.43 -11.57
CA GLY A 140 -9.29 -0.92 -10.52
C GLY A 140 -9.99 0.36 -10.93
N SER A 141 -11.17 0.24 -11.55
CA SER A 141 -11.98 1.41 -11.88
C SER A 141 -12.43 2.14 -10.61
N PRO A 142 -12.77 3.44 -10.70
CA PRO A 142 -13.37 4.19 -9.59
C PRO A 142 -14.58 3.50 -8.96
N GLN A 143 -15.40 2.83 -9.77
CA GLN A 143 -16.60 2.09 -9.32
C GLN A 143 -16.20 0.89 -8.46
N LEU A 144 -15.25 0.06 -8.91
CA LEU A 144 -14.73 -1.08 -8.15
C LEU A 144 -14.13 -0.60 -6.82
N LEU A 145 -13.35 0.48 -6.87
CA LEU A 145 -12.70 1.05 -5.70
C LEU A 145 -13.73 1.49 -4.67
N ARG A 146 -14.74 2.29 -5.05
CA ARG A 146 -15.82 2.74 -4.16
C ARG A 146 -16.67 1.59 -3.62
N TYR A 147 -16.92 0.56 -4.43
CA TYR A 147 -17.72 -0.58 -4.03
C TYR A 147 -16.98 -1.44 -2.99
N TYR A 148 -15.75 -1.85 -3.27
CA TYR A 148 -15.00 -2.75 -2.41
C TYR A 148 -14.34 -2.06 -1.20
N ALA A 149 -14.14 -0.76 -1.23
CA ALA A 149 -13.75 0.00 -0.05
C ALA A 149 -14.74 -0.18 1.13
N LYS A 150 -16.04 -0.34 0.84
CA LYS A 150 -17.08 -0.61 1.83
C LYS A 150 -16.94 -1.96 2.54
N TRP A 151 -16.12 -2.86 2.01
CA TRP A 151 -15.84 -4.15 2.66
C TRP A 151 -14.81 -4.04 3.78
N ILE A 152 -14.04 -2.96 3.80
CA ILE A 152 -13.07 -2.71 4.87
C ILE A 152 -13.83 -2.31 6.13
N SER A 153 -13.62 -3.07 7.22
CA SER A 153 -14.33 -2.87 8.50
C SER A 153 -13.68 -1.79 9.35
N SER A 154 -13.39 -0.63 8.76
CA SER A 154 -12.79 0.53 9.41
C SER A 154 -13.03 1.78 8.56
N GLU A 155 -12.58 2.95 9.03
CA GLU A 155 -12.61 4.19 8.27
C GLU A 155 -11.77 4.07 6.98
N VAL A 156 -12.33 4.52 5.85
CA VAL A 156 -11.68 4.49 4.54
C VAL A 156 -11.73 5.83 3.87
N SER A 157 -10.56 6.39 3.57
CA SER A 157 -10.41 7.57 2.73
C SER A 157 -10.14 7.15 1.27
N ILE A 158 -10.87 7.73 0.32
CA ILE A 158 -10.76 7.39 -1.11
C ILE A 158 -10.39 8.64 -1.90
N HIS A 159 -9.28 8.57 -2.64
CA HIS A 159 -8.85 9.63 -3.54
C HIS A 159 -8.69 9.07 -4.96
N ILE A 160 -9.51 9.59 -5.88
CA ILE A 160 -9.44 9.25 -7.30
C ILE A 160 -8.73 10.38 -8.02
N LEU A 161 -7.63 10.06 -8.67
CA LEU A 161 -6.78 11.01 -9.36
C LEU A 161 -7.23 11.14 -10.81
N ASP A 162 -7.85 12.28 -11.12
CA ASP A 162 -8.37 12.57 -12.45
C ASP A 162 -7.27 12.54 -13.52
N GLY A 163 -7.56 11.89 -14.66
CA GLY A 163 -6.68 11.76 -15.79
C GLY A 163 -5.46 10.86 -15.57
N GLN A 164 -5.34 10.19 -14.42
CA GLN A 164 -4.17 9.39 -14.06
C GLN A 164 -4.39 7.89 -14.32
N SER A 165 -3.32 7.21 -14.72
CA SER A 165 -3.31 5.76 -14.95
C SER A 165 -2.95 4.98 -13.68
N HIS A 166 -2.68 3.67 -13.85
CA HIS A 166 -2.15 2.81 -12.79
C HIS A 166 -0.79 3.27 -12.22
N ASP A 167 -0.05 4.04 -12.99
CA ASP A 167 1.18 4.71 -12.57
C ASP A 167 1.02 6.23 -12.73
N PRO A 168 0.47 6.91 -11.70
CA PRO A 168 0.24 8.34 -11.77
C PRO A 168 1.54 9.11 -12.00
N LYS A 169 1.55 9.97 -13.01
CA LYS A 169 2.74 10.78 -13.35
C LYS A 169 2.90 11.97 -12.42
N ASP A 170 1.80 12.54 -12.00
CA ASP A 170 1.77 13.67 -11.07
C ASP A 170 1.69 13.14 -9.62
N THR A 171 2.86 13.05 -8.99
CA THR A 171 2.97 12.55 -7.61
C THR A 171 2.42 13.54 -6.58
N SER A 172 2.32 14.83 -6.90
CA SER A 172 1.75 15.84 -5.99
C SER A 172 0.30 15.51 -5.62
N LYS A 173 -0.46 14.94 -6.58
CA LYS A 173 -1.84 14.46 -6.37
C LYS A 173 -1.94 13.28 -5.38
N ILE A 174 -0.84 12.59 -5.12
CA ILE A 174 -0.74 11.51 -4.12
C ILE A 174 -0.30 12.08 -2.77
N ILE A 175 0.70 12.96 -2.79
CA ILE A 175 1.37 13.45 -1.58
C ILE A 175 0.42 14.24 -0.69
N GLY A 176 -0.34 15.18 -1.24
CA GLY A 176 -1.28 16.00 -0.48
C GLY A 176 -2.29 15.17 0.31
N PRO A 177 -3.11 14.35 -0.35
CA PRO A 177 -4.07 13.47 0.33
C PRO A 177 -3.43 12.50 1.33
N LEU A 178 -2.26 11.95 0.98
CA LEU A 178 -1.53 11.04 1.88
C LEU A 178 -1.03 11.77 3.14
N PHE A 179 -0.49 12.98 2.98
CA PHE A 179 -0.04 13.81 4.09
C PHE A 179 -1.21 14.11 5.05
N GLU A 180 -2.30 14.66 4.54
CA GLU A 180 -3.49 14.99 5.34
C GLU A 180 -4.00 13.77 6.10
N TRP A 181 -4.11 12.62 5.42
CA TRP A 181 -4.58 11.39 6.04
C TRP A 181 -3.63 10.87 7.11
N LEU A 182 -2.30 10.86 6.88
CA LEU A 182 -1.32 10.41 7.88
C LEU A 182 -1.40 11.24 9.16
N TYR A 183 -1.63 12.55 9.04
CA TYR A 183 -1.72 13.46 10.18
C TYR A 183 -3.10 13.45 10.85
N SER A 184 -4.13 12.93 10.21
CA SER A 184 -5.47 12.72 10.80
C SER A 184 -5.57 11.46 11.65
N LEU A 185 -4.65 10.49 11.49
CA LEU A 185 -4.66 9.23 12.25
C LEU A 185 -4.50 9.48 13.77
N ARG A 186 -5.55 9.17 14.52
CA ARG A 186 -5.63 9.34 15.98
C ARG A 186 -5.10 8.12 16.74
#